data_33a0eefdd494e51ec5782130333c4949
#
_entry.id   33a0eefdd494e51ec5782130333c4949
#
_cell.length_a   1.000
_cell.length_b   1.000
_cell.length_c   1.000
_cell.angle_alpha   90.00
_cell.angle_beta   90.00
_cell.angle_gamma   90.00
#
_symmetry.space_group_name_H-M   'P 1'
#
loop_
_entity.id
_entity.type
_entity.pdbx_description
1 polymer ?
#
loop_
_entity_poly.entity_id
_entity_poly.type
_entity_poly.pdbx_seq_one_letter_code
_entity_poly.pdbx_strand_id
1 'polypeptide(L)'
;MKNSEDFVKYLFKRLPKNKLLAGTYYCGVTDSEIGTVPAHYLMGTTGQKATQWRLDYAYTKYYQSTYSKSEFDSKTQKWITDNAYLYDCNGLIDAFVGQDNNAAGNYTNWCGIKDDEALEYITEKGELAAGACVFKRNSSGRIHHVGYVVGQNANGVPLIIEAKSFVDGIIMSTLND
;
A
#
# COMPACT_ATOMS: atom_id res chain seq x y z
N MET A 1 11.78 -15.66 -10.75
CA MET A 1 10.81 -14.68 -11.34
C MET A 1 9.88 -14.29 -10.21
N LYS A 2 9.69 -13.00 -9.93
CA LYS A 2 8.75 -12.54 -8.90
C LYS A 2 7.32 -12.80 -9.39
N ASN A 3 6.49 -13.40 -8.56
CA ASN A 3 5.09 -13.74 -8.88
C ASN A 3 4.11 -13.12 -7.88
N SER A 4 2.83 -13.31 -8.07
CA SER A 4 1.78 -12.75 -7.22
C SER A 4 1.83 -13.30 -5.79
N GLU A 5 2.18 -14.56 -5.58
CA GLU A 5 2.33 -15.16 -4.25
C GLU A 5 3.49 -14.51 -3.49
N ASP A 6 4.65 -14.33 -4.14
CA ASP A 6 5.78 -13.60 -3.57
C ASP A 6 5.41 -12.17 -3.20
N PHE A 7 4.58 -11.51 -4.02
CA PHE A 7 4.09 -10.17 -3.74
C PHE A 7 3.15 -10.12 -2.55
N VAL A 8 2.21 -11.05 -2.44
CA VAL A 8 1.31 -11.16 -1.28
C VAL A 8 2.12 -11.37 0.00
N LYS A 9 3.09 -12.28 0.01
CA LYS A 9 3.99 -12.47 1.16
C LYS A 9 4.79 -11.20 1.49
N TYR A 10 5.26 -10.50 0.47
CA TYR A 10 5.96 -9.22 0.64
C TYR A 10 5.08 -8.18 1.34
N LEU A 11 3.79 -8.08 1.00
CA LEU A 11 2.83 -7.17 1.62
C LEU A 11 2.58 -7.52 3.08
N PHE A 12 2.30 -8.79 3.40
CA PHE A 12 2.06 -9.23 4.76
C PHE A 12 3.25 -9.02 5.69
N LYS A 13 4.47 -9.17 5.22
CA LYS A 13 5.67 -8.84 6.00
C LYS A 13 5.73 -7.39 6.45
N ARG A 14 5.07 -6.48 5.74
CA ARG A 14 5.02 -5.03 6.01
C ARG A 14 3.74 -4.58 6.71
N LEU A 15 2.73 -5.43 6.77
CA LEU A 15 1.48 -5.14 7.47
C LEU A 15 1.69 -5.30 8.98
N PRO A 16 1.48 -4.25 9.81
CA PRO A 16 1.52 -4.40 11.25
C PRO A 16 0.48 -5.40 11.75
N LYS A 17 0.84 -6.28 12.69
CA LYS A 17 -0.05 -7.34 13.21
C LYS A 17 -1.37 -6.80 13.76
N ASN A 18 -1.36 -5.64 14.39
CA ASN A 18 -2.57 -4.99 14.92
C ASN A 18 -3.47 -4.35 13.86
N LYS A 19 -3.07 -4.40 12.59
CA LYS A 19 -3.87 -3.96 11.42
C LYS A 19 -4.46 -5.11 10.62
N LEU A 20 -4.29 -6.33 11.08
CA LEU A 20 -4.95 -7.51 10.52
C LEU A 20 -6.45 -7.47 10.81
N LEU A 21 -7.26 -7.77 9.79
CA LEU A 21 -8.69 -8.00 9.97
C LEU A 21 -8.93 -9.44 10.42
N ALA A 22 -9.85 -9.63 11.36
CA ALA A 22 -10.21 -10.96 11.86
C ALA A 22 -10.87 -11.80 10.77
N GLY A 23 -10.66 -13.12 10.81
CA GLY A 23 -11.28 -14.08 9.87
C GLY A 23 -10.66 -14.07 8.47
N THR A 24 -9.46 -13.54 8.33
CA THR A 24 -8.74 -13.52 7.04
C THR A 24 -8.10 -14.89 6.77
N TYR A 25 -8.38 -15.44 5.60
CA TYR A 25 -7.65 -16.59 5.07
C TYR A 25 -6.50 -16.09 4.19
N TYR A 26 -5.27 -16.46 4.57
CA TYR A 26 -4.07 -16.07 3.83
C TYR A 26 -3.61 -17.23 2.95
N CYS A 27 -3.46 -16.99 1.68
CA CYS A 27 -2.87 -17.98 0.79
C CYS A 27 -1.34 -17.99 0.99
N GLY A 28 -0.82 -19.04 1.64
CA GLY A 28 0.62 -19.29 1.75
C GLY A 28 1.42 -18.37 2.68
N VAL A 29 0.76 -17.60 3.57
CA VAL A 29 1.42 -16.73 4.57
C VAL A 29 1.20 -17.30 5.96
N THR A 30 2.24 -17.35 6.76
CA THR A 30 2.18 -17.79 8.17
C THR A 30 2.14 -16.61 9.12
N ASP A 31 1.55 -16.76 10.31
CA ASP A 31 1.48 -15.72 11.34
C ASP A 31 2.87 -15.18 11.74
N SER A 32 3.91 -16.01 11.64
CA SER A 32 5.28 -15.62 11.92
C SER A 32 5.89 -14.68 10.88
N GLU A 33 5.35 -14.65 9.68
CA GLU A 33 5.83 -13.77 8.60
C GLU A 33 5.21 -12.36 8.65
N ILE A 34 4.05 -12.22 9.31
CA ILE A 34 3.29 -10.97 9.34
C ILE A 34 4.00 -9.94 10.22
N GLY A 35 4.19 -8.73 9.68
CA GLY A 35 4.77 -7.59 10.40
C GLY A 35 6.25 -7.76 10.74
N THR A 36 6.98 -8.62 10.04
CA THR A 36 8.41 -8.85 10.29
C THR A 36 9.32 -7.75 9.74
N VAL A 37 8.79 -6.91 8.85
CA VAL A 37 9.50 -5.77 8.28
C VAL A 37 8.85 -4.48 8.76
N PRO A 38 9.49 -3.68 9.63
CA PRO A 38 8.96 -2.37 10.04
C PRO A 38 8.75 -1.50 8.81
N ALA A 39 7.51 -1.05 8.60
CA ALA A 39 7.12 -0.29 7.42
C ALA A 39 6.06 0.75 7.75
N HIS A 40 6.19 1.94 7.15
CA HIS A 40 5.28 3.06 7.37
C HIS A 40 4.93 3.77 6.06
N TYR A 41 3.78 4.44 6.06
CA TYR A 41 3.42 5.32 4.96
C TYR A 41 4.21 6.64 5.03
N LEU A 42 4.83 7.00 3.92
CA LEU A 42 5.35 8.35 3.69
C LEU A 42 5.21 8.70 2.22
N MET A 43 4.58 9.83 1.92
CA MET A 43 4.34 10.26 0.53
C MET A 43 5.64 10.45 -0.25
N GLY A 44 5.66 9.96 -1.49
CA GLY A 44 6.81 10.04 -2.40
C GLY A 44 7.95 9.09 -2.03
N THR A 45 7.65 7.94 -1.41
CA THR A 45 8.66 6.92 -1.08
C THR A 45 8.32 5.54 -1.64
N THR A 46 9.36 4.84 -2.07
CA THR A 46 9.30 3.53 -2.75
C THR A 46 10.21 2.52 -2.05
N GLY A 47 9.98 2.30 -0.74
CA GLY A 47 10.72 1.29 0.01
C GLY A 47 12.10 1.72 0.50
N GLN A 48 12.36 3.00 0.63
CA GLN A 48 13.62 3.48 1.19
C GLN A 48 13.60 3.40 2.72
N LYS A 49 14.78 3.23 3.33
CA LYS A 49 14.98 3.32 4.77
C LYS A 49 14.63 4.72 5.31
N ALA A 50 14.01 4.77 6.48
CA ALA A 50 13.79 6.01 7.21
C ALA A 50 15.13 6.61 7.63
N THR A 51 15.34 7.85 7.22
CA THR A 51 16.49 8.68 7.62
C THR A 51 16.00 10.09 7.92
N GLN A 52 16.73 10.82 8.77
CA GLN A 52 16.35 12.21 9.09
C GLN A 52 16.18 13.05 7.83
N TRP A 53 17.11 12.94 6.88
CA TRP A 53 17.03 13.67 5.62
C TRP A 53 15.74 13.38 4.84
N ARG A 54 15.31 12.11 4.74
CA ARG A 54 14.08 11.75 4.02
C ARG A 54 12.83 12.29 4.71
N LEU A 55 12.81 12.23 6.02
CA LEU A 55 11.70 12.76 6.81
C LEU A 55 11.60 14.28 6.67
N ASP A 56 12.71 14.99 6.76
CA ASP A 56 12.77 16.44 6.60
C ASP A 56 12.37 16.89 5.18
N TYR A 57 12.84 16.16 4.17
CA TYR A 57 12.43 16.38 2.78
C TYR A 57 10.92 16.19 2.59
N ALA A 58 10.37 15.05 3.07
CA ALA A 58 8.95 14.77 2.96
C ALA A 58 8.10 15.79 3.74
N TYR A 59 8.54 16.17 4.96
CA TYR A 59 7.89 17.21 5.72
C TYR A 59 7.77 18.51 4.92
N THR A 60 8.87 19.01 4.42
CA THR A 60 8.92 20.28 3.65
C THR A 60 8.07 20.21 2.39
N LYS A 61 8.07 19.07 1.70
CA LYS A 61 7.39 18.93 0.41
C LYS A 61 5.89 18.64 0.53
N TYR A 62 5.47 17.86 1.53
CA TYR A 62 4.12 17.30 1.56
C TYR A 62 3.32 17.58 2.83
N TYR A 63 3.98 17.83 3.98
CA TYR A 63 3.31 17.82 5.28
C TYR A 63 3.30 19.15 6.02
N GLN A 64 4.17 20.11 5.67
CA GLN A 64 4.31 21.38 6.38
C GLN A 64 3.03 22.24 6.41
N SER A 65 2.12 22.04 5.46
CA SER A 65 0.82 22.74 5.44
C SER A 65 -0.22 22.12 6.37
N THR A 66 0.01 20.88 6.83
CA THR A 66 -0.96 20.09 7.61
C THR A 66 -0.49 19.86 9.05
N TYR A 67 0.81 19.71 9.26
CA TYR A 67 1.41 19.39 10.56
C TYR A 67 2.49 20.41 10.92
N SER A 68 2.59 20.77 12.19
CA SER A 68 3.79 21.41 12.71
C SER A 68 4.99 20.44 12.64
N LYS A 69 6.21 20.98 12.60
CA LYS A 69 7.43 20.14 12.57
C LYS A 69 7.50 19.23 13.78
N SER A 70 7.13 19.74 14.96
CA SER A 70 7.14 18.96 16.22
C SER A 70 6.14 17.80 16.18
N GLU A 71 4.92 18.00 15.66
CA GLU A 71 3.93 16.93 15.50
C GLU A 71 4.41 15.87 14.51
N PHE A 72 4.97 16.29 13.38
CA PHE A 72 5.51 15.37 12.40
C PHE A 72 6.67 14.54 12.99
N ASP A 73 7.62 15.20 13.65
CA ASP A 73 8.78 14.53 14.26
C ASP A 73 8.35 13.55 15.37
N SER A 74 7.40 13.91 16.21
CA SER A 74 6.90 13.03 17.27
C SER A 74 6.32 11.71 16.72
N LYS A 75 5.76 11.72 15.52
CA LYS A 75 5.21 10.53 14.84
C LYS A 75 6.29 9.70 14.12
N THR A 76 7.34 10.35 13.62
CA THR A 76 8.28 9.73 12.67
C THR A 76 9.64 9.39 13.26
N GLN A 77 10.04 9.99 14.39
CA GLN A 77 11.36 9.78 15.00
C GLN A 77 11.67 8.30 15.26
N LYS A 78 10.67 7.55 15.74
CA LYS A 78 10.81 6.12 16.00
C LYS A 78 11.10 5.30 14.74
N TRP A 79 10.67 5.75 13.56
CA TRP A 79 10.88 5.03 12.31
C TRP A 79 12.36 4.89 11.93
N ILE A 80 13.18 5.89 12.34
CA ILE A 80 14.64 5.86 12.13
C ILE A 80 15.26 4.77 13.03
N THR A 81 14.92 4.76 14.32
CA THR A 81 15.48 3.79 15.27
C THR A 81 15.01 2.37 14.99
N ASP A 82 13.81 2.20 14.47
CA ASP A 82 13.27 0.90 14.06
C ASP A 82 13.83 0.43 12.70
N ASN A 83 14.68 1.22 12.04
CA ASN A 83 15.16 0.95 10.69
C ASN A 83 14.03 0.68 9.68
N ALA A 84 12.91 1.39 9.83
CA ALA A 84 11.71 1.17 9.05
C ALA A 84 11.91 1.51 7.57
N TYR A 85 11.13 0.84 6.74
CA TYR A 85 10.99 1.15 5.32
C TYR A 85 9.79 2.06 5.09
N LEU A 86 9.89 2.96 4.14
CA LEU A 86 8.90 3.98 3.86
C LEU A 86 8.27 3.74 2.49
N TYR A 87 6.94 3.80 2.43
CA TYR A 87 6.15 3.53 1.22
C TYR A 87 5.01 4.53 1.09
N ASP A 88 4.78 5.06 -0.09
CA ASP A 88 3.45 5.55 -0.45
C ASP A 88 2.58 4.43 -1.04
N CYS A 89 1.37 4.74 -1.48
CA CYS A 89 0.43 3.73 -1.97
C CYS A 89 1.01 2.92 -3.14
N ASN A 90 1.69 3.57 -4.05
CA ASN A 90 2.32 2.93 -5.20
C ASN A 90 3.68 2.34 -4.88
N GLY A 91 4.38 2.90 -3.92
CA GLY A 91 5.72 2.49 -3.51
C GLY A 91 5.81 1.05 -3.01
N LEU A 92 4.71 0.47 -2.53
CA LEU A 92 4.68 -0.94 -2.13
C LEU A 92 4.96 -1.88 -3.30
N ILE A 93 4.33 -1.67 -4.46
CA ILE A 93 4.57 -2.51 -5.63
C ILE A 93 5.83 -2.10 -6.37
N ASP A 94 6.10 -0.81 -6.49
CA ASP A 94 7.30 -0.31 -7.18
C ASP A 94 8.58 -0.84 -6.54
N ALA A 95 8.65 -0.84 -5.19
CA ALA A 95 9.77 -1.44 -4.47
C ALA A 95 9.88 -2.96 -4.72
N PHE A 96 8.76 -3.66 -4.85
CA PHE A 96 8.77 -5.09 -5.14
C PHE A 96 9.26 -5.39 -6.56
N VAL A 97 8.77 -4.67 -7.56
CA VAL A 97 9.14 -4.91 -8.97
C VAL A 97 10.44 -4.19 -9.37
N GLY A 98 10.90 -3.22 -8.59
CA GLY A 98 12.10 -2.43 -8.89
C GLY A 98 11.83 -1.31 -9.88
N GLN A 99 10.69 -0.65 -9.77
CA GLN A 99 10.27 0.50 -10.58
C GLN A 99 10.08 1.74 -9.71
N ASP A 100 9.84 2.87 -10.33
CA ASP A 100 9.53 4.15 -9.66
C ASP A 100 8.50 4.90 -10.51
N ASN A 101 7.23 4.60 -10.27
CA ASN A 101 6.08 5.19 -10.95
C ASN A 101 5.15 5.89 -9.94
N ASN A 102 4.02 6.38 -10.43
CA ASN A 102 2.88 6.75 -9.60
C ASN A 102 1.67 5.88 -9.95
N ALA A 103 0.61 5.93 -9.13
CA ALA A 103 -0.56 5.06 -9.30
C ALA A 103 -1.19 5.20 -10.71
N ALA A 104 -1.28 6.40 -11.25
CA ALA A 104 -1.80 6.62 -12.61
C ALA A 104 -0.87 6.04 -13.69
N GLY A 105 0.44 6.15 -13.51
CA GLY A 105 1.43 5.55 -14.41
C GLY A 105 1.39 4.03 -14.39
N ASN A 106 1.29 3.42 -13.23
CA ASN A 106 1.15 1.96 -13.12
C ASN A 106 -0.16 1.47 -13.70
N TYR A 107 -1.27 2.19 -13.47
CA TYR A 107 -2.54 1.88 -14.09
C TYR A 107 -2.42 1.86 -15.62
N THR A 108 -1.86 2.89 -16.21
CA THR A 108 -1.67 3.00 -17.67
C THR A 108 -0.74 1.92 -18.22
N ASN A 109 0.37 1.67 -17.53
CA ASN A 109 1.43 0.77 -18.03
C ASN A 109 1.11 -0.72 -17.83
N TRP A 110 0.38 -1.07 -16.77
CA TRP A 110 0.17 -2.48 -16.41
C TRP A 110 -1.21 -3.00 -16.77
N CYS A 111 -2.25 -2.15 -16.68
CA CYS A 111 -3.59 -2.62 -17.01
C CYS A 111 -3.81 -2.62 -18.52
N GLY A 112 -3.19 -1.71 -19.27
CA GLY A 112 -3.37 -1.60 -20.72
C GLY A 112 -4.82 -1.34 -21.15
N ILE A 113 -5.70 -1.14 -20.17
CA ILE A 113 -7.14 -1.07 -20.26
C ILE A 113 -7.53 0.40 -20.19
N LYS A 114 -8.41 0.83 -21.08
CA LYS A 114 -9.01 2.17 -21.01
C LYS A 114 -9.81 2.28 -19.70
N ASP A 115 -9.87 3.48 -19.17
CA ASP A 115 -10.45 3.78 -17.87
C ASP A 115 -11.81 3.12 -17.57
N ASP A 116 -12.69 3.07 -18.57
CA ASP A 116 -14.04 2.53 -18.43
C ASP A 116 -14.08 0.99 -18.44
N GLU A 117 -13.19 0.35 -19.21
CA GLU A 117 -13.10 -1.10 -19.31
C GLU A 117 -12.59 -1.75 -18.01
N ALA A 118 -11.75 -1.04 -17.24
CA ALA A 118 -11.23 -1.55 -15.96
C ALA A 118 -12.33 -1.66 -14.90
N LEU A 119 -13.26 -0.70 -14.88
CA LEU A 119 -14.39 -0.71 -13.95
C LEU A 119 -15.38 -1.85 -14.29
N GLU A 120 -15.66 -2.05 -15.56
CA GLU A 120 -16.49 -3.14 -16.06
C GLU A 120 -15.88 -4.50 -15.75
N TYR A 121 -14.56 -4.65 -15.89
CA TYR A 121 -13.85 -5.88 -15.58
C TYR A 121 -13.98 -6.28 -14.10
N ILE A 122 -13.86 -5.34 -13.16
CA ILE A 122 -14.00 -5.59 -11.72
C ILE A 122 -15.44 -5.93 -11.35
N THR A 123 -16.44 -5.27 -11.94
CA THR A 123 -17.86 -5.48 -11.64
C THR A 123 -18.42 -6.75 -12.27
N GLU A 124 -17.97 -7.12 -13.46
CA GLU A 124 -18.49 -8.30 -14.17
C GLU A 124 -17.86 -9.61 -13.75
N LYS A 125 -16.59 -9.64 -13.35
CA LYS A 125 -15.88 -10.88 -13.07
C LYS A 125 -15.90 -11.34 -11.60
N GLY A 126 -16.35 -10.50 -10.66
CA GLY A 126 -16.65 -10.90 -9.27
C GLY A 126 -15.50 -11.47 -8.44
N GLU A 127 -14.45 -11.98 -9.04
CA GLU A 127 -13.32 -12.59 -8.37
C GLU A 127 -12.03 -11.83 -8.67
N LEU A 128 -11.47 -11.19 -7.65
CA LEU A 128 -10.15 -10.58 -7.73
C LEU A 128 -9.10 -11.54 -7.21
N ALA A 129 -8.17 -11.92 -8.08
CA ALA A 129 -7.06 -12.78 -7.71
C ALA A 129 -6.11 -12.07 -6.71
N ALA A 130 -5.55 -12.84 -5.78
CA ALA A 130 -4.50 -12.34 -4.89
C ALA A 130 -3.30 -11.82 -5.72
N GLY A 131 -2.82 -10.64 -5.36
CA GLY A 131 -1.79 -9.90 -6.11
C GLY A 131 -2.35 -8.90 -7.12
N ALA A 132 -3.66 -8.87 -7.37
CA ALA A 132 -4.28 -7.88 -8.24
C ALA A 132 -4.19 -6.46 -7.65
N CYS A 133 -4.00 -5.46 -8.49
CA CYS A 133 -4.04 -4.05 -8.12
C CYS A 133 -5.47 -3.53 -8.23
N VAL A 134 -5.91 -2.78 -7.23
CA VAL A 134 -7.17 -2.04 -7.24
C VAL A 134 -6.88 -0.55 -7.14
N PHE A 135 -7.38 0.20 -8.11
CA PHE A 135 -7.12 1.63 -8.24
C PHE A 135 -8.34 2.45 -7.85
N LYS A 136 -8.10 3.56 -7.15
CA LYS A 136 -9.15 4.48 -6.73
C LYS A 136 -9.04 5.80 -7.51
N ARG A 137 -10.18 6.27 -8.01
CA ARG A 137 -10.30 7.59 -8.65
C ARG A 137 -10.74 8.63 -7.64
N ASN A 138 -10.26 9.83 -7.80
CA ASN A 138 -10.78 10.99 -7.07
C ASN A 138 -12.05 11.54 -7.77
N SER A 139 -12.64 12.59 -7.19
CA SER A 139 -13.86 13.23 -7.71
C SER A 139 -13.71 13.81 -9.14
N SER A 140 -12.49 14.04 -9.60
CA SER A 140 -12.20 14.48 -10.98
C SER A 140 -11.93 13.30 -11.94
N GLY A 141 -12.14 12.06 -11.50
CA GLY A 141 -11.92 10.85 -12.30
C GLY A 141 -10.47 10.40 -12.42
N ARG A 142 -9.52 11.14 -11.81
CA ARG A 142 -8.08 10.81 -11.89
C ARG A 142 -7.72 9.70 -10.92
N ILE A 143 -6.96 8.70 -11.35
CA ILE A 143 -6.33 7.70 -10.48
C ILE A 143 -5.38 8.40 -9.50
N HIS A 144 -5.57 8.17 -8.20
CA HIS A 144 -4.78 8.80 -7.15
C HIS A 144 -4.34 7.84 -6.04
N HIS A 145 -4.87 6.62 -6.02
CA HIS A 145 -4.56 5.62 -5.01
C HIS A 145 -4.57 4.22 -5.60
N VAL A 146 -3.82 3.30 -4.98
CA VAL A 146 -3.79 1.88 -5.31
C VAL A 146 -3.68 1.04 -4.04
N GLY A 147 -4.43 -0.05 -4.01
CA GLY A 147 -4.35 -1.12 -3.03
C GLY A 147 -4.14 -2.46 -3.73
N TYR A 148 -3.87 -3.51 -2.96
CA TYR A 148 -3.45 -4.81 -3.49
C TYR A 148 -4.25 -5.92 -2.85
N VAL A 149 -4.94 -6.71 -3.66
CA VAL A 149 -5.75 -7.84 -3.20
C VAL A 149 -4.84 -8.91 -2.61
N VAL A 150 -5.15 -9.36 -1.41
CA VAL A 150 -4.35 -10.39 -0.70
C VAL A 150 -5.16 -11.63 -0.34
N GLY A 151 -6.45 -11.63 -0.57
CA GLY A 151 -7.37 -12.72 -0.26
C GLY A 151 -8.80 -12.19 -0.14
N GLN A 152 -9.61 -12.92 0.59
CA GLN A 152 -11.00 -12.56 0.88
C GLN A 152 -11.35 -12.90 2.33
N ASN A 153 -12.38 -12.25 2.87
CA ASN A 153 -12.93 -12.60 4.17
C ASN A 153 -13.92 -13.79 4.06
N ALA A 154 -14.47 -14.21 5.19
CA ALA A 154 -15.43 -15.32 5.24
C ALA A 154 -16.70 -15.10 4.39
N ASN A 155 -17.02 -13.86 4.05
CA ASN A 155 -18.16 -13.50 3.21
C ASN A 155 -17.79 -13.33 1.73
N GLY A 156 -16.56 -13.67 1.32
CA GLY A 156 -16.08 -13.55 -0.05
C GLY A 156 -15.72 -12.11 -0.46
N VAL A 157 -15.70 -11.14 0.48
CA VAL A 157 -15.31 -9.77 0.17
C VAL A 157 -13.80 -9.68 0.05
N PRO A 158 -13.25 -9.13 -1.05
CA PRO A 158 -11.82 -8.99 -1.22
C PRO A 158 -11.17 -8.15 -0.13
N LEU A 159 -10.04 -8.64 0.38
CA LEU A 159 -9.19 -7.99 1.35
C LEU A 159 -8.00 -7.34 0.63
N ILE A 160 -7.70 -6.12 1.03
CA ILE A 160 -6.70 -5.27 0.38
C ILE A 160 -5.67 -4.87 1.42
N ILE A 161 -4.38 -4.99 1.08
CA ILE A 161 -3.30 -4.29 1.80
C ILE A 161 -2.95 -3.04 1.01
N GLU A 162 -2.92 -1.91 1.71
CA GLU A 162 -2.64 -0.61 1.13
C GLU A 162 -1.79 0.26 2.06
N ALA A 163 -0.93 1.10 1.49
CA ALA A 163 -0.32 2.21 2.22
C ALA A 163 -1.27 3.41 2.08
N LYS A 164 -2.18 3.58 3.06
CA LYS A 164 -3.38 4.42 2.94
C LYS A 164 -3.08 5.90 3.13
N SER A 165 -2.48 6.23 4.27
CA SER A 165 -2.20 7.63 4.63
C SER A 165 -1.11 7.73 5.69
N PHE A 166 -0.64 8.95 5.96
CA PHE A 166 0.31 9.23 7.05
C PHE A 166 -0.25 8.86 8.44
N VAL A 167 -1.56 8.96 8.62
CA VAL A 167 -2.23 8.63 9.89
C VAL A 167 -2.51 7.14 10.02
N ASP A 168 -3.03 6.54 8.96
CA ASP A 168 -3.46 5.13 8.98
C ASP A 168 -2.26 4.17 8.82
N GLY A 169 -1.24 4.60 8.08
CA GLY A 169 -0.07 3.78 7.76
C GLY A 169 -0.34 2.74 6.68
N ILE A 170 0.30 1.57 6.83
CA ILE A 170 0.01 0.38 6.03
C ILE A 170 -1.06 -0.42 6.77
N ILE A 171 -2.18 -0.66 6.11
CA ILE A 171 -3.36 -1.31 6.70
C ILE A 171 -3.90 -2.41 5.80
N MET A 172 -4.73 -3.27 6.40
CA MET A 172 -5.66 -4.12 5.67
C MET A 172 -7.05 -3.46 5.72
N SER A 173 -7.72 -3.43 4.59
CA SER A 173 -9.08 -2.91 4.41
C SER A 173 -9.90 -3.89 3.56
N THR A 174 -11.21 -3.65 3.44
CA THR A 174 -12.04 -4.35 2.47
C THR A 174 -12.18 -3.53 1.20
N LEU A 175 -12.57 -4.15 0.10
CA LEU A 175 -12.78 -3.42 -1.17
C LEU A 175 -13.87 -2.34 -1.05
N ASN A 176 -14.75 -2.46 -0.06
CA ASN A 176 -15.89 -1.55 0.15
C ASN A 176 -15.55 -0.36 1.08
N ASP A 177 -14.35 -0.32 1.66
CA ASP A 177 -13.87 0.77 2.52
C ASP A 177 -13.13 1.84 1.70
#